data_d0f5a53bb2ea2a89bf307fa8216026a4
#
_entry.id   d0f5a53bb2ea2a89bf307fa8216026a4
#
_cell.length_a   1.000
_cell.length_b   1.000
_cell.length_c   1.000
_cell.angle_alpha   90.00
_cell.angle_beta   90.00
_cell.angle_gamma   90.00
#
_symmetry.space_group_name_H-M   'P 1'
#
loop_
_entity.id
_entity.type
_entity.pdbx_description
1 polymer ?
#
loop_
_entity_poly.entity_id
_entity_poly.type
_entity_poly.pdbx_seq_one_letter_code
_entity_poly.pdbx_strand_id
1 'polypeptide(L)'
;MGLSFAMFEARAASGWPTEEGVPVRQWYMRTTDADGAKVQHYIAEYGTEAKPGNTVIVLHGGWGAEHSYLVPAIRPLADTYRFVLYDQRGSLRTPVNPPAKISYTALVEDLEQLRQRLGLEKITLMAHSMGNHLAYGYLRAHPERVAGLILVGAVTPAAFGDERPTFLDDVWPDFAETDAVANAERLKTFERDWQRRFGQIAVAEGLLPADWTTRHGFESDRELARRYSWTDRDRTMAWRITFTAVNTYSGRNWRHMLGGMVYYNEDVAGAVLNDPEYGKAIKEVWPALKAFRGPVRVIIGTHDYVDLGPTFWPKLVTKIPNARLETIPNAGHSIWMDEPAAFAQSLRRALEETTGRSKSN
;
A
#
# COMPACT_ATOMS: atom_id res chain seq x y z
N MET A 1 -6.60 39.13 -2.51
CA MET A 1 -7.24 38.14 -3.41
C MET A 1 -6.51 37.90 -4.74
N GLY A 2 -5.40 38.59 -5.05
CA GLY A 2 -4.70 38.49 -6.33
C GLY A 2 -3.61 37.40 -6.45
N LEU A 3 -3.09 36.88 -5.33
CA LEU A 3 -2.00 35.92 -5.33
C LEU A 3 -2.43 34.45 -5.63
N SER A 4 -3.72 34.14 -5.46
CA SER A 4 -4.23 32.77 -5.73
C SER A 4 -4.40 32.49 -7.23
N PHE A 5 -4.76 33.49 -8.03
CA PHE A 5 -4.97 33.32 -9.46
C PHE A 5 -3.68 33.18 -10.28
N ALA A 6 -2.62 33.88 -9.90
CA ALA A 6 -1.33 33.84 -10.61
C ALA A 6 -0.62 32.47 -10.38
N MET A 7 -0.83 31.82 -9.23
CA MET A 7 -0.32 30.46 -9.00
C MET A 7 -1.07 29.39 -9.81
N PHE A 8 -2.34 29.61 -10.13
CA PHE A 8 -3.14 28.70 -10.96
C PHE A 8 -2.73 28.73 -12.44
N GLU A 9 -2.43 29.91 -12.99
CA GLU A 9 -2.00 30.06 -14.39
C GLU A 9 -0.59 29.46 -14.62
N ALA A 10 0.33 29.57 -13.67
CA ALA A 10 1.67 29.00 -13.81
C ALA A 10 1.71 27.47 -13.83
N ARG A 11 0.67 26.80 -13.28
CA ARG A 11 0.55 25.33 -13.27
C ARG A 11 -0.05 24.74 -14.55
N ALA A 12 -0.77 25.52 -15.31
CA ALA A 12 -1.33 25.13 -16.61
C ALA A 12 -0.27 24.96 -17.71
N ALA A 13 0.98 25.31 -17.46
CA ALA A 13 2.06 25.29 -18.47
C ALA A 13 2.49 23.88 -18.92
N SER A 14 2.03 22.79 -18.26
CA SER A 14 2.38 21.41 -18.64
C SER A 14 1.57 20.84 -19.80
N GLY A 15 0.50 21.52 -20.23
CA GLY A 15 -0.44 21.00 -21.23
C GLY A 15 -1.31 19.82 -20.77
N TRP A 16 -1.18 19.39 -19.51
CA TRP A 16 -2.00 18.33 -18.93
C TRP A 16 -3.29 18.89 -18.33
N PRO A 17 -4.42 18.15 -18.42
CA PRO A 17 -5.62 18.51 -17.68
C PRO A 17 -5.34 18.53 -16.18
N THR A 18 -6.08 19.31 -15.42
CA THR A 18 -5.93 19.41 -13.97
C THR A 18 -7.10 18.77 -13.24
N GLU A 19 -6.79 18.04 -12.17
CA GLU A 19 -7.75 17.53 -11.21
C GLU A 19 -7.46 18.17 -9.84
N GLU A 20 -8.43 18.94 -9.32
CA GLU A 20 -8.26 19.74 -8.10
C GLU A 20 -6.96 20.57 -8.07
N GLY A 21 -6.63 21.17 -9.21
CA GLY A 21 -5.45 22.02 -9.38
C GLY A 21 -4.11 21.30 -9.55
N VAL A 22 -4.10 19.98 -9.63
CA VAL A 22 -2.91 19.16 -9.91
C VAL A 22 -2.96 18.68 -11.36
N PRO A 23 -1.90 18.85 -12.16
CA PRO A 23 -1.82 18.27 -13.50
C PRO A 23 -1.94 16.73 -13.42
N VAL A 24 -2.80 16.15 -14.25
CA VAL A 24 -3.04 14.71 -14.31
C VAL A 24 -2.94 14.23 -15.76
N ARG A 25 -2.26 13.12 -15.96
CA ARG A 25 -2.21 12.40 -17.22
C ARG A 25 -2.63 10.95 -17.00
N GLN A 26 -3.53 10.46 -17.83
CA GLN A 26 -4.02 9.09 -17.78
C GLN A 26 -3.77 8.41 -19.13
N TRP A 27 -3.29 7.17 -19.08
CA TRP A 27 -2.99 6.40 -20.28
C TRP A 27 -2.94 4.89 -19.97
N TYR A 28 -2.85 4.09 -21.02
CA TYR A 28 -2.72 2.64 -20.88
C TYR A 28 -1.37 2.16 -21.40
N MET A 29 -0.74 1.29 -20.61
CA MET A 29 0.47 0.57 -21.00
C MET A 29 0.11 -0.90 -21.26
N ARG A 30 0.71 -1.47 -22.30
CA ARG A 30 0.61 -2.91 -22.54
C ARG A 30 1.89 -3.59 -22.08
N THR A 31 1.75 -4.59 -21.22
CA THR A 31 2.81 -5.52 -20.85
C THR A 31 2.63 -6.84 -21.59
N THR A 32 3.70 -7.61 -21.67
CA THR A 32 3.71 -8.92 -22.30
C THR A 32 4.38 -9.92 -21.37
N ASP A 33 3.67 -10.97 -21.03
CA ASP A 33 4.18 -12.08 -20.22
C ASP A 33 5.20 -12.93 -21.01
N ALA A 34 5.98 -13.75 -20.31
CA ALA A 34 6.97 -14.62 -20.93
C ALA A 34 6.39 -15.61 -21.96
N ASP A 35 5.11 -15.98 -21.80
CA ASP A 35 4.37 -16.84 -22.75
C ASP A 35 3.66 -16.06 -23.88
N GLY A 36 3.91 -14.73 -23.95
CA GLY A 36 3.35 -13.85 -24.98
C GLY A 36 1.96 -13.31 -24.67
N ALA A 37 1.35 -13.66 -23.54
CA ALA A 37 0.07 -13.11 -23.11
C ALA A 37 0.21 -11.61 -22.79
N LYS A 38 -0.85 -10.83 -23.04
CA LYS A 38 -0.81 -9.37 -22.91
C LYS A 38 -1.80 -8.88 -21.88
N VAL A 39 -1.34 -7.92 -21.07
CA VAL A 39 -2.16 -7.20 -20.10
C VAL A 39 -2.09 -5.71 -20.40
N GLN A 40 -3.21 -5.01 -20.28
CA GLN A 40 -3.28 -3.56 -20.49
C GLN A 40 -3.49 -2.87 -19.14
N HIS A 41 -2.43 -2.24 -18.64
CA HIS A 41 -2.43 -1.52 -17.37
C HIS A 41 -2.91 -0.09 -17.52
N TYR A 42 -3.80 0.32 -16.64
CA TYR A 42 -4.17 1.72 -16.48
C TYR A 42 -3.09 2.44 -15.64
N ILE A 43 -2.65 3.59 -16.15
CA ILE A 43 -1.63 4.44 -15.52
C ILE A 43 -2.24 5.81 -15.26
N ALA A 44 -2.02 6.34 -14.07
CA ALA A 44 -2.35 7.70 -13.69
C ALA A 44 -1.10 8.42 -13.18
N GLU A 45 -0.75 9.53 -13.81
CA GLU A 45 0.38 10.36 -13.43
C GLU A 45 -0.12 11.66 -12.83
N TYR A 46 0.35 12.01 -11.66
CA TYR A 46 0.04 13.25 -10.96
C TYR A 46 1.29 14.11 -10.81
N GLY A 47 1.13 15.41 -11.05
CA GLY A 47 2.21 16.37 -11.01
C GLY A 47 2.77 16.70 -12.39
N THR A 48 3.75 17.57 -12.43
CA THR A 48 4.38 18.01 -13.70
C THR A 48 5.45 17.03 -14.15
N GLU A 49 5.89 17.14 -15.40
CA GLU A 49 7.12 16.52 -15.87
C GLU A 49 8.27 16.95 -14.96
N ALA A 50 8.59 16.09 -14.02
CA ALA A 50 9.57 16.38 -13.01
C ALA A 50 10.97 16.40 -13.62
N LYS A 51 11.85 17.18 -13.02
CA LYS A 51 13.28 17.08 -13.26
C LYS A 51 13.71 15.62 -13.12
N PRO A 52 14.70 15.16 -13.88
CA PRO A 52 15.26 13.81 -13.70
C PRO A 52 15.50 13.52 -12.22
N GLY A 53 15.05 12.35 -11.74
CA GLY A 53 15.16 11.94 -10.34
C GLY A 53 13.92 12.23 -9.46
N ASN A 54 12.98 13.05 -9.89
CA ASN A 54 11.77 13.36 -9.09
C ASN A 54 10.56 12.48 -9.41
N THR A 55 10.71 11.44 -10.23
CA THR A 55 9.64 10.49 -10.52
C THR A 55 9.59 9.41 -9.46
N VAL A 56 8.39 9.18 -8.92
CA VAL A 56 8.10 8.19 -7.90
C VAL A 56 7.02 7.25 -8.42
N ILE A 57 7.30 5.95 -8.46
CA ILE A 57 6.26 4.96 -8.77
C ILE A 57 5.56 4.57 -7.47
N VAL A 58 4.24 4.66 -7.48
CA VAL A 58 3.40 4.41 -6.30
C VAL A 58 2.67 3.08 -6.46
N LEU A 59 2.89 2.18 -5.52
CA LEU A 59 2.33 0.84 -5.50
C LEU A 59 1.18 0.78 -4.50
N HIS A 60 -0.04 0.51 -5.01
CA HIS A 60 -1.21 0.38 -4.16
C HIS A 60 -1.19 -0.93 -3.36
N GLY A 61 -1.85 -0.92 -2.21
CA GLY A 61 -2.08 -2.08 -1.37
C GLY A 61 -3.30 -2.88 -1.79
N GLY A 62 -3.52 -4.02 -1.12
CA GLY A 62 -4.64 -4.91 -1.39
C GLY A 62 -4.53 -5.57 -2.77
N TRP A 63 -4.15 -6.84 -2.83
CA TRP A 63 -4.15 -7.56 -4.09
C TRP A 63 -5.55 -7.54 -4.71
N GLY A 64 -5.72 -6.92 -5.89
CA GLY A 64 -7.02 -6.74 -6.54
C GLY A 64 -7.76 -5.45 -6.16
N ALA A 65 -7.19 -4.58 -5.34
CA ALA A 65 -7.63 -3.19 -5.17
C ALA A 65 -7.18 -2.32 -6.34
N GLU A 66 -7.30 -1.01 -6.24
CA GLU A 66 -6.83 -0.07 -7.28
C GLU A 66 -6.21 1.18 -6.63
N HIS A 67 -5.55 2.02 -7.43
CA HIS A 67 -4.65 3.08 -6.95
C HIS A 67 -5.34 4.32 -6.34
N SER A 68 -6.60 4.62 -6.67
CA SER A 68 -7.16 5.98 -6.47
C SER A 68 -7.23 6.42 -5.00
N TYR A 69 -7.29 5.49 -4.06
CA TYR A 69 -7.30 5.82 -2.63
C TYR A 69 -5.99 6.43 -2.13
N LEU A 70 -4.90 6.29 -2.90
CA LEU A 70 -3.60 6.89 -2.59
C LEU A 70 -3.45 8.32 -3.15
N VAL A 71 -4.36 8.76 -4.00
CA VAL A 71 -4.30 10.12 -4.57
C VAL A 71 -4.28 11.21 -3.50
N PRO A 72 -5.12 11.17 -2.44
CA PRO A 72 -5.03 12.15 -1.35
C PRO A 72 -3.69 12.15 -0.63
N ALA A 73 -3.02 11.00 -0.53
CA ALA A 73 -1.72 10.87 0.12
C ALA A 73 -0.60 11.61 -0.62
N ILE A 74 -0.61 11.61 -1.95
CA ILE A 74 0.45 12.17 -2.79
C ILE A 74 0.15 13.59 -3.28
N ARG A 75 -1.11 13.97 -3.39
CA ARG A 75 -1.57 15.25 -3.95
C ARG A 75 -0.87 16.47 -3.36
N PRO A 76 -0.63 16.58 -2.04
CA PRO A 76 0.05 17.73 -1.45
C PRO A 76 1.49 17.95 -1.94
N LEU A 77 2.09 16.98 -2.61
CA LEU A 77 3.48 16.99 -3.07
C LEU A 77 3.60 16.92 -4.60
N ALA A 78 2.49 16.86 -5.31
CA ALA A 78 2.45 16.71 -6.76
C ALA A 78 2.89 17.99 -7.54
N ASP A 79 3.11 19.10 -6.86
CA ASP A 79 3.75 20.29 -7.42
C ASP A 79 5.28 20.16 -7.53
N THR A 80 5.85 19.25 -6.78
CA THR A 80 7.31 19.06 -6.66
C THR A 80 7.77 17.74 -7.28
N TYR A 81 6.95 16.71 -7.19
CA TYR A 81 7.24 15.35 -7.64
C TYR A 81 6.24 14.90 -8.69
N ARG A 82 6.69 14.02 -9.59
CA ARG A 82 5.83 13.29 -10.51
C ARG A 82 5.55 11.93 -9.90
N PHE A 83 4.30 11.67 -9.57
CA PHE A 83 3.84 10.39 -9.07
C PHE A 83 3.22 9.58 -10.20
N VAL A 84 3.69 8.36 -10.39
CA VAL A 84 3.17 7.41 -11.36
C VAL A 84 2.48 6.29 -10.59
N LEU A 85 1.16 6.29 -10.63
CA LEU A 85 0.32 5.24 -10.06
C LEU A 85 -0.15 4.33 -11.19
N TYR A 86 -0.24 3.05 -10.94
CA TYR A 86 -0.83 2.13 -11.91
C TYR A 86 -1.70 1.09 -11.21
N ASP A 87 -2.73 0.66 -11.90
CA ASP A 87 -3.53 -0.47 -11.46
C ASP A 87 -2.75 -1.75 -11.76
N GLN A 88 -2.45 -2.52 -10.72
CA GLN A 88 -1.80 -3.81 -10.85
C GLN A 88 -2.74 -4.78 -11.60
N ARG A 89 -2.19 -5.86 -12.19
CA ARG A 89 -3.00 -6.83 -12.92
C ARG A 89 -4.12 -7.41 -12.07
N GLY A 90 -5.32 -7.48 -12.64
CA GLY A 90 -6.53 -7.90 -11.96
C GLY A 90 -7.26 -6.78 -11.20
N SER A 91 -6.67 -5.57 -11.09
CA SER A 91 -7.34 -4.39 -10.56
C SER A 91 -8.43 -3.87 -11.51
N LEU A 92 -9.30 -2.99 -10.99
CA LEU A 92 -10.52 -2.52 -11.67
C LEU A 92 -10.32 -2.10 -13.13
N ARG A 93 -9.28 -1.30 -13.41
CA ARG A 93 -9.00 -0.76 -14.76
C ARG A 93 -7.92 -1.54 -15.50
N THR A 94 -7.44 -2.62 -14.89
CA THR A 94 -6.46 -3.55 -15.45
C THR A 94 -6.97 -4.99 -15.37
N PRO A 95 -8.12 -5.29 -15.98
CA PRO A 95 -8.66 -6.65 -15.97
C PRO A 95 -7.70 -7.60 -16.67
N VAL A 96 -7.62 -8.83 -16.16
CA VAL A 96 -6.84 -9.91 -16.76
C VAL A 96 -7.78 -10.90 -17.43
N ASN A 97 -7.52 -11.18 -18.71
CA ASN A 97 -8.27 -12.15 -19.49
C ASN A 97 -7.33 -13.29 -19.94
N PRO A 98 -7.84 -14.54 -20.03
CA PRO A 98 -7.04 -15.63 -20.58
C PRO A 98 -6.45 -15.28 -21.97
N PRO A 99 -5.22 -15.72 -22.29
CA PRO A 99 -4.39 -16.65 -21.52
C PRO A 99 -3.57 -16.01 -20.39
N ALA A 100 -3.56 -14.69 -20.23
CA ALA A 100 -2.80 -14.01 -19.18
C ALA A 100 -3.22 -14.49 -17.78
N LYS A 101 -2.26 -14.56 -16.87
CA LYS A 101 -2.44 -15.07 -15.53
C LYS A 101 -2.12 -14.01 -14.49
N ILE A 102 -2.69 -14.19 -13.30
CA ILE A 102 -2.33 -13.43 -12.11
C ILE A 102 -1.32 -14.29 -11.34
N SER A 103 -0.10 -13.77 -11.19
CA SER A 103 0.95 -14.39 -10.40
C SER A 103 1.86 -13.31 -9.80
N TYR A 104 2.53 -13.64 -8.71
CA TYR A 104 3.45 -12.70 -8.08
C TYR A 104 4.62 -12.30 -8.98
N THR A 105 5.18 -13.28 -9.70
CA THR A 105 6.26 -13.03 -10.68
C THR A 105 5.80 -12.06 -11.76
N ALA A 106 4.59 -12.27 -12.31
CA ALA A 106 4.05 -11.38 -13.33
C ALA A 106 3.81 -9.95 -12.83
N LEU A 107 3.41 -9.76 -11.56
CA LEU A 107 3.31 -8.43 -10.95
C LEU A 107 4.67 -7.72 -10.88
N VAL A 108 5.74 -8.45 -10.56
CA VAL A 108 7.11 -7.91 -10.53
C VAL A 108 7.58 -7.51 -11.93
N GLU A 109 7.33 -8.36 -12.92
CA GLU A 109 7.69 -8.10 -14.32
C GLU A 109 6.89 -6.94 -14.94
N ASP A 110 5.61 -6.77 -14.58
CA ASP A 110 4.83 -5.60 -14.99
C ASP A 110 5.45 -4.30 -14.50
N LEU A 111 5.96 -4.28 -13.28
CA LEU A 111 6.64 -3.11 -12.71
C LEU A 111 7.96 -2.82 -13.44
N GLU A 112 8.72 -3.85 -13.80
CA GLU A 112 9.93 -3.69 -14.61
C GLU A 112 9.62 -3.14 -16.01
N GLN A 113 8.57 -3.65 -16.67
CA GLN A 113 8.14 -3.13 -17.97
C GLN A 113 7.64 -1.68 -17.84
N LEU A 114 6.99 -1.31 -16.73
CA LEU A 114 6.61 0.08 -16.46
C LEU A 114 7.86 0.98 -16.32
N ARG A 115 8.86 0.57 -15.55
CA ARG A 115 10.13 1.29 -15.42
C ARG A 115 10.76 1.54 -16.78
N GLN A 116 10.87 0.50 -17.61
CA GLN A 116 11.43 0.57 -18.96
C GLN A 116 10.62 1.53 -19.85
N ARG A 117 9.29 1.42 -19.82
CA ARG A 117 8.39 2.29 -20.59
C ARG A 117 8.53 3.77 -20.21
N LEU A 118 8.82 4.05 -18.94
CA LEU A 118 9.08 5.41 -18.44
C LEU A 118 10.52 5.90 -18.75
N GLY A 119 11.38 5.03 -19.28
CA GLY A 119 12.78 5.36 -19.59
C GLY A 119 13.65 5.62 -18.35
N LEU A 120 13.27 5.06 -17.20
CA LEU A 120 13.96 5.27 -15.92
C LEU A 120 15.06 4.22 -15.75
N GLU A 121 16.29 4.65 -15.47
CA GLU A 121 17.39 3.74 -15.13
C GLU A 121 17.15 3.08 -13.78
N LYS A 122 16.81 3.88 -12.78
CA LYS A 122 16.43 3.46 -11.43
C LYS A 122 15.14 4.12 -11.00
N ILE A 123 14.40 3.49 -10.10
CA ILE A 123 13.12 3.98 -9.61
C ILE A 123 13.11 4.16 -8.09
N THR A 124 12.50 5.24 -7.64
CA THR A 124 12.05 5.38 -6.25
C THR A 124 10.65 4.79 -6.16
N LEU A 125 10.46 3.84 -5.26
CA LEU A 125 9.18 3.20 -5.00
C LEU A 125 8.56 3.75 -3.73
N MET A 126 7.34 4.26 -3.81
CA MET A 126 6.46 4.48 -2.67
C MET A 126 5.42 3.36 -2.66
N ALA A 127 5.40 2.57 -1.61
CA ALA A 127 4.54 1.40 -1.53
C ALA A 127 3.68 1.45 -0.27
N HIS A 128 2.40 1.13 -0.40
CA HIS A 128 1.47 1.06 0.73
C HIS A 128 0.97 -0.36 0.92
N SER A 129 0.92 -0.82 2.19
CA SER A 129 0.31 -2.11 2.54
C SER A 129 0.90 -3.27 1.73
N MET A 130 0.07 -4.08 1.09
CA MET A 130 0.52 -5.18 0.21
C MET A 130 1.41 -4.72 -0.96
N GLY A 131 1.35 -3.45 -1.35
CA GLY A 131 2.31 -2.87 -2.28
C GLY A 131 3.75 -2.94 -1.78
N ASN A 132 3.98 -3.00 -0.46
CA ASN A 132 5.32 -3.23 0.09
C ASN A 132 5.87 -4.61 -0.31
N HIS A 133 5.03 -5.64 -0.32
CA HIS A 133 5.45 -6.96 -0.78
C HIS A 133 5.82 -6.94 -2.27
N LEU A 134 5.12 -6.18 -3.10
CA LEU A 134 5.52 -5.99 -4.49
C LEU A 134 6.87 -5.24 -4.60
N ALA A 135 7.06 -4.19 -3.79
CA ALA A 135 8.35 -3.48 -3.74
C ALA A 135 9.49 -4.39 -3.27
N TYR A 136 9.23 -5.28 -2.33
CA TYR A 136 10.21 -6.28 -1.86
C TYR A 136 10.57 -7.27 -2.96
N GLY A 137 9.58 -7.80 -3.67
CA GLY A 137 9.82 -8.70 -4.79
C GLY A 137 10.62 -8.04 -5.91
N TYR A 138 10.31 -6.78 -6.19
CA TYR A 138 11.04 -6.01 -7.18
C TYR A 138 12.48 -5.73 -6.73
N LEU A 139 12.71 -5.33 -5.48
CA LEU A 139 14.05 -5.14 -4.92
C LEU A 139 14.88 -6.43 -5.00
N ARG A 140 14.25 -7.58 -4.69
CA ARG A 140 14.90 -8.89 -4.78
C ARG A 140 15.28 -9.25 -6.22
N ALA A 141 14.39 -9.01 -7.17
CA ALA A 141 14.59 -9.38 -8.58
C ALA A 141 15.52 -8.39 -9.32
N HIS A 142 15.44 -7.10 -8.99
CA HIS A 142 16.11 -6.00 -9.70
C HIS A 142 16.78 -5.01 -8.74
N PRO A 143 17.68 -5.44 -7.83
CA PRO A 143 18.25 -4.57 -6.81
C PRO A 143 19.01 -3.36 -7.37
N GLU A 144 19.60 -3.51 -8.55
CA GLU A 144 20.34 -2.45 -9.24
C GLU A 144 19.41 -1.38 -9.85
N ARG A 145 18.12 -1.66 -9.97
CA ARG A 145 17.10 -0.77 -10.53
C ARG A 145 16.35 0.05 -9.47
N VAL A 146 16.60 -0.21 -8.20
CA VAL A 146 15.97 0.54 -7.10
C VAL A 146 16.86 1.69 -6.65
N ALA A 147 16.32 2.91 -6.69
CA ALA A 147 16.99 4.10 -6.16
C ALA A 147 16.73 4.27 -4.66
N GLY A 148 15.50 4.01 -4.22
CA GLY A 148 15.08 4.11 -2.82
C GLY A 148 13.70 3.53 -2.60
N LEU A 149 13.40 3.21 -1.34
CA LEU A 149 12.12 2.67 -0.89
C LEU A 149 11.46 3.60 0.12
N ILE A 150 10.18 3.89 -0.08
CA ILE A 150 9.30 4.57 0.88
C ILE A 150 8.16 3.60 1.19
N LEU A 151 8.18 3.00 2.37
CA LEU A 151 7.25 1.99 2.82
C LEU A 151 6.22 2.64 3.74
N VAL A 152 4.98 2.73 3.31
CA VAL A 152 3.88 3.40 4.02
C VAL A 152 2.90 2.35 4.51
N GLY A 153 2.41 2.46 5.76
CA GLY A 153 1.65 1.37 6.37
C GLY A 153 2.41 0.06 6.15
N ALA A 154 3.67 0.07 6.59
CA ALA A 154 4.66 -0.89 6.16
C ALA A 154 4.37 -2.28 6.74
N VAL A 155 4.00 -3.22 5.88
CA VAL A 155 3.90 -4.63 6.25
C VAL A 155 5.30 -5.23 6.40
N THR A 156 5.44 -6.17 7.33
CA THR A 156 6.72 -6.83 7.60
C THR A 156 7.15 -7.70 6.41
N PRO A 157 8.46 -7.94 6.21
CA PRO A 157 8.97 -8.83 5.18
C PRO A 157 8.79 -10.31 5.57
N ALA A 158 7.53 -10.70 5.78
CA ALA A 158 7.09 -12.04 6.15
C ALA A 158 5.91 -12.47 5.28
N ALA A 159 5.87 -13.74 4.89
CA ALA A 159 4.70 -14.29 4.23
C ALA A 159 3.54 -14.44 5.22
N PHE A 160 2.31 -14.25 4.77
CA PHE A 160 1.14 -14.51 5.59
C PHE A 160 1.11 -15.97 6.05
N GLY A 161 0.87 -16.17 7.33
CA GLY A 161 0.87 -17.51 7.95
C GLY A 161 2.26 -18.09 8.20
N ASP A 162 3.33 -17.30 8.06
CA ASP A 162 4.67 -17.72 8.44
C ASP A 162 4.80 -17.65 9.98
N GLU A 163 4.83 -18.80 10.63
CA GLU A 163 4.90 -18.88 12.10
C GLU A 163 6.21 -18.31 12.66
N ARG A 164 7.31 -18.41 11.89
CA ARG A 164 8.61 -17.85 12.26
C ARG A 164 9.28 -17.15 11.06
N PRO A 165 8.99 -15.87 10.84
CA PRO A 165 9.64 -15.08 9.80
C PRO A 165 11.16 -15.07 9.90
N THR A 166 11.84 -15.16 8.78
CA THR A 166 13.31 -15.27 8.70
C THR A 166 14.05 -14.06 9.32
N PHE A 167 13.42 -12.92 9.41
CA PHE A 167 14.01 -11.74 10.04
C PHE A 167 14.12 -11.86 11.57
N LEU A 168 13.32 -12.72 12.20
CA LEU A 168 13.33 -12.86 13.67
C LEU A 168 14.69 -13.29 14.21
N ASP A 169 15.40 -14.16 13.49
CA ASP A 169 16.73 -14.61 13.91
C ASP A 169 17.74 -13.48 14.03
N ASP A 170 17.56 -12.41 13.22
CA ASP A 170 18.44 -11.25 13.23
C ASP A 170 17.99 -10.14 14.20
N VAL A 171 16.68 -9.92 14.35
CA VAL A 171 16.15 -8.75 15.08
C VAL A 171 15.62 -9.09 16.46
N TRP A 172 15.31 -10.35 16.68
CA TRP A 172 14.80 -10.84 17.96
C TRP A 172 15.16 -12.32 18.16
N PRO A 173 16.46 -12.65 18.26
CA PRO A 173 16.93 -14.03 18.37
C PRO A 173 16.32 -14.78 19.57
N ASP A 174 16.07 -14.03 20.67
CA ASP A 174 15.44 -14.54 21.89
C ASP A 174 13.90 -14.53 21.83
N PHE A 175 13.30 -14.41 20.63
CA PHE A 175 11.85 -14.51 20.46
C PHE A 175 11.37 -15.88 20.94
N ALA A 176 11.00 -15.90 22.20
CA ALA A 176 10.62 -17.10 22.92
C ALA A 176 9.11 -17.39 22.78
N GLU A 177 8.69 -18.57 23.23
CA GLU A 177 7.28 -18.97 23.28
C GLU A 177 6.42 -17.94 24.04
N THR A 178 6.98 -17.30 25.09
CA THR A 178 6.32 -16.21 25.84
C THR A 178 6.03 -14.97 24.99
N ASP A 179 6.93 -14.60 24.07
CA ASP A 179 6.74 -13.49 23.15
C ASP A 179 5.72 -13.85 22.06
N ALA A 180 5.72 -15.10 21.62
CA ALA A 180 4.70 -15.64 20.72
C ALA A 180 3.31 -15.61 21.35
N VAL A 181 3.19 -15.98 22.63
CA VAL A 181 1.94 -15.87 23.40
C VAL A 181 1.51 -14.42 23.54
N ALA A 182 2.42 -13.50 23.90
CA ALA A 182 2.12 -12.08 24.02
C ALA A 182 1.68 -11.48 22.68
N ASN A 183 2.27 -11.88 21.58
CA ASN A 183 1.85 -11.49 20.22
C ASN A 183 0.48 -12.06 19.86
N ALA A 184 0.23 -13.33 20.17
CA ALA A 184 -1.09 -13.94 19.95
C ALA A 184 -2.19 -13.21 20.73
N GLU A 185 -1.91 -12.80 21.98
CA GLU A 185 -2.87 -12.02 22.78
C GLU A 185 -3.08 -10.59 22.21
N ARG A 186 -2.04 -9.96 21.65
CA ARG A 186 -2.19 -8.68 20.93
C ARG A 186 -3.05 -8.84 19.68
N LEU A 187 -2.85 -9.89 18.89
CA LEU A 187 -3.68 -10.21 17.74
C LEU A 187 -5.14 -10.45 18.13
N LYS A 188 -5.40 -11.23 19.17
CA LYS A 188 -6.75 -11.45 19.68
C LYS A 188 -7.41 -10.16 20.18
N THR A 189 -6.64 -9.27 20.79
CA THR A 189 -7.12 -7.97 21.24
C THR A 189 -7.46 -7.10 20.02
N PHE A 190 -6.62 -7.13 19.01
CA PHE A 190 -6.86 -6.46 17.74
C PHE A 190 -8.11 -7.00 17.04
N GLU A 191 -8.25 -8.31 16.89
CA GLU A 191 -9.42 -8.95 16.28
C GLU A 191 -10.73 -8.56 17.00
N ARG A 192 -10.72 -8.52 18.33
CA ARG A 192 -11.89 -8.07 19.13
C ARG A 192 -12.22 -6.59 18.88
N ASP A 193 -11.22 -5.72 18.87
CA ASP A 193 -11.42 -4.30 18.61
C ASP A 193 -11.87 -4.04 17.16
N TRP A 194 -11.32 -4.77 16.23
CA TRP A 194 -11.70 -4.73 14.83
C TRP A 194 -13.18 -5.11 14.67
N GLN A 195 -13.58 -6.26 15.18
CA GLN A 195 -14.97 -6.71 15.09
C GLN A 195 -15.95 -5.76 15.77
N ARG A 196 -15.57 -5.21 16.94
CA ARG A 196 -16.38 -4.21 17.62
C ARG A 196 -16.59 -2.98 16.76
N ARG A 197 -15.54 -2.44 16.15
CA ARG A 197 -15.60 -1.25 15.27
C ARG A 197 -16.41 -1.56 14.00
N PHE A 198 -16.11 -2.65 13.34
CA PHE A 198 -16.86 -3.11 12.18
C PHE A 198 -18.35 -3.25 12.51
N GLY A 199 -18.67 -4.00 13.56
CA GLY A 199 -20.05 -4.26 13.97
C GLY A 199 -20.83 -3.00 14.28
N GLN A 200 -20.24 -2.04 14.99
CA GLN A 200 -20.90 -0.75 15.30
C GLN A 200 -21.29 0.00 14.02
N ILE A 201 -20.42 0.03 13.03
CA ILE A 201 -20.68 0.72 11.76
C ILE A 201 -21.65 -0.10 10.90
N ALA A 202 -21.44 -1.40 10.80
CA ALA A 202 -22.29 -2.30 10.00
C ALA A 202 -23.74 -2.35 10.50
N VAL A 203 -23.96 -2.29 11.82
CA VAL A 203 -25.30 -2.14 12.40
C VAL A 203 -25.90 -0.78 12.05
N ALA A 204 -25.14 0.31 12.19
CA ALA A 204 -25.60 1.65 11.85
C ALA A 204 -25.93 1.81 10.35
N GLU A 205 -25.26 1.05 9.48
CA GLU A 205 -25.51 1.03 8.02
C GLU A 205 -26.58 -0.02 7.60
N GLY A 206 -27.12 -0.76 8.56
CA GLY A 206 -28.17 -1.77 8.29
C GLY A 206 -27.66 -3.07 7.66
N LEU A 207 -26.36 -3.32 7.67
CA LEU A 207 -25.76 -4.59 7.20
C LEU A 207 -25.91 -5.71 8.23
N LEU A 208 -25.98 -5.37 9.49
CA LEU A 208 -26.14 -6.28 10.60
C LEU A 208 -27.36 -5.88 11.44
N PRO A 209 -28.03 -6.84 12.10
CA PRO A 209 -29.18 -6.54 12.95
C PRO A 209 -28.76 -5.72 14.18
N ALA A 210 -29.68 -4.93 14.71
CA ALA A 210 -29.43 -4.02 15.83
C ALA A 210 -28.93 -4.70 17.12
N ASP A 211 -29.28 -5.97 17.30
CA ASP A 211 -28.86 -6.80 18.42
C ASP A 211 -27.59 -7.63 18.14
N TRP A 212 -26.95 -7.37 16.99
CA TRP A 212 -25.70 -8.08 16.66
C TRP A 212 -24.61 -7.80 17.68
N THR A 213 -24.00 -8.88 18.12
CA THR A 213 -22.86 -8.85 19.04
C THR A 213 -21.80 -9.84 18.61
N THR A 214 -20.55 -9.60 18.95
CA THR A 214 -19.41 -10.48 18.70
C THR A 214 -19.47 -11.76 19.55
N ARG A 215 -20.58 -12.49 19.52
CA ARG A 215 -20.83 -13.62 20.44
C ARG A 215 -19.93 -14.83 20.22
N HIS A 216 -19.28 -14.95 19.07
CA HIS A 216 -18.65 -16.18 18.64
C HIS A 216 -17.17 -16.06 18.18
N GLY A 217 -16.47 -15.03 18.60
CA GLY A 217 -15.11 -14.76 18.11
C GLY A 217 -15.10 -14.10 16.74
N PHE A 218 -13.98 -14.19 16.04
CA PHE A 218 -13.84 -13.59 14.71
C PHE A 218 -14.71 -14.34 13.68
N GLU A 219 -15.63 -13.60 13.07
CA GLU A 219 -16.44 -14.07 11.94
C GLU A 219 -15.94 -13.38 10.67
N SER A 220 -15.56 -14.19 9.68
CA SER A 220 -15.13 -13.65 8.38
C SER A 220 -16.29 -12.99 7.63
N ASP A 221 -15.96 -12.05 6.75
CA ASP A 221 -16.95 -11.41 5.86
C ASP A 221 -17.77 -12.43 5.07
N ARG A 222 -17.17 -13.58 4.69
CA ARG A 222 -17.86 -14.69 4.00
C ARG A 222 -18.90 -15.36 4.90
N GLU A 223 -18.62 -15.53 6.18
CA GLU A 223 -19.56 -16.14 7.12
C GLU A 223 -20.71 -15.20 7.40
N LEU A 224 -20.43 -13.92 7.63
CA LEU A 224 -21.45 -12.89 7.80
C LEU A 224 -22.31 -12.75 6.55
N ALA A 225 -21.70 -12.71 5.36
CA ALA A 225 -22.42 -12.62 4.09
C ALA A 225 -23.39 -13.81 3.87
N ARG A 226 -22.95 -15.02 4.23
CA ARG A 226 -23.82 -16.22 4.16
C ARG A 226 -24.95 -16.17 5.19
N ARG A 227 -24.61 -15.80 6.44
CA ARG A 227 -25.59 -15.76 7.53
C ARG A 227 -26.69 -14.74 7.29
N TYR A 228 -26.33 -13.56 6.81
CA TYR A 228 -27.26 -12.45 6.61
C TYR A 228 -27.70 -12.28 5.15
N SER A 229 -27.38 -13.24 4.28
CA SER A 229 -27.75 -13.24 2.86
C SER A 229 -27.38 -11.93 2.14
N TRP A 230 -26.16 -11.45 2.37
CA TRP A 230 -25.68 -10.20 1.79
C TRP A 230 -25.68 -10.24 0.27
N THR A 231 -26.22 -9.19 -0.33
CA THR A 231 -26.09 -8.91 -1.76
C THR A 231 -24.66 -8.46 -2.09
N ASP A 232 -24.31 -8.34 -3.37
CA ASP A 232 -23.02 -7.80 -3.80
C ASP A 232 -22.81 -6.35 -3.32
N ARG A 233 -23.91 -5.56 -3.25
CA ARG A 233 -23.87 -4.22 -2.66
C ARG A 233 -23.50 -4.26 -1.18
N ASP A 234 -24.10 -5.18 -0.41
CA ASP A 234 -23.82 -5.33 1.01
C ASP A 234 -22.39 -5.79 1.25
N ARG A 235 -21.88 -6.71 0.43
CA ARG A 235 -20.47 -7.13 0.46
C ARG A 235 -19.52 -5.97 0.16
N THR A 236 -19.83 -5.17 -0.85
CA THR A 236 -19.04 -3.97 -1.17
C THR A 236 -19.06 -2.97 -0.01
N MET A 237 -20.21 -2.77 0.63
CA MET A 237 -20.32 -1.91 1.80
C MET A 237 -19.54 -2.47 2.99
N ALA A 238 -19.65 -3.77 3.27
CA ALA A 238 -18.89 -4.44 4.32
C ALA A 238 -17.41 -4.27 4.10
N TRP A 239 -16.92 -4.50 2.89
CA TRP A 239 -15.54 -4.30 2.52
C TRP A 239 -15.06 -2.85 2.78
N ARG A 240 -15.84 -1.85 2.38
CA ARG A 240 -15.51 -0.44 2.65
C ARG A 240 -15.41 -0.15 4.14
N ILE A 241 -16.34 -0.65 4.94
CA ILE A 241 -16.34 -0.47 6.39
C ILE A 241 -15.10 -1.16 6.98
N THR A 242 -14.85 -2.40 6.60
CA THR A 242 -13.70 -3.19 7.04
C THR A 242 -12.40 -2.46 6.74
N PHE A 243 -12.19 -2.11 5.50
CA PHE A 243 -10.94 -1.54 5.06
C PHE A 243 -10.71 -0.13 5.62
N THR A 244 -11.77 0.65 5.82
CA THR A 244 -11.64 2.02 6.31
C THR A 244 -11.70 2.11 7.83
N ALA A 245 -12.71 1.50 8.44
CA ALA A 245 -12.92 1.62 9.89
C ALA A 245 -11.81 0.95 10.70
N VAL A 246 -11.22 -0.09 10.15
CA VAL A 246 -10.14 -0.85 10.79
C VAL A 246 -8.78 -0.23 10.50
N ASN A 247 -8.61 0.31 9.30
CA ASN A 247 -7.33 0.86 8.83
C ASN A 247 -7.13 2.34 9.17
N THR A 248 -8.07 2.95 9.89
CA THR A 248 -7.95 4.31 10.41
C THR A 248 -8.00 4.33 11.93
N TYR A 249 -7.30 5.27 12.53
CA TYR A 249 -7.39 5.54 13.96
C TYR A 249 -8.82 5.98 14.36
N SER A 250 -9.39 6.88 13.55
CA SER A 250 -10.77 7.32 13.71
C SER A 250 -11.69 6.64 12.69
N GLY A 251 -12.46 5.64 13.13
CA GLY A 251 -13.45 4.98 12.27
C GLY A 251 -14.55 5.92 11.72
N ARG A 252 -14.61 7.18 12.19
CA ARG A 252 -15.58 8.17 11.70
C ARG A 252 -15.32 8.59 10.25
N ASN A 253 -14.09 8.46 9.77
CA ASN A 253 -13.65 8.90 8.44
C ASN A 253 -13.90 7.86 7.34
N TRP A 254 -14.50 6.72 7.64
CA TRP A 254 -14.66 5.64 6.68
C TRP A 254 -15.39 6.05 5.38
N ARG A 255 -16.31 7.02 5.45
CA ARG A 255 -17.05 7.51 4.29
C ARG A 255 -16.21 8.43 3.38
N HIS A 256 -15.13 8.97 3.89
CA HIS A 256 -14.21 9.85 3.15
C HIS A 256 -13.15 9.08 2.36
N MET A 257 -13.07 7.77 2.54
CA MET A 257 -12.18 6.96 1.74
C MET A 257 -12.73 6.82 0.33
N LEU A 258 -12.02 7.43 -0.60
CA LEU A 258 -12.37 7.49 -2.01
C LEU A 258 -11.90 6.25 -2.77
N GLY A 259 -12.55 5.97 -3.89
CA GLY A 259 -12.00 5.18 -4.99
C GLY A 259 -11.72 3.73 -4.64
N GLY A 260 -10.50 3.30 -4.82
CA GLY A 260 -10.00 1.95 -4.85
C GLY A 260 -10.37 1.00 -3.74
N MET A 261 -10.80 1.56 -2.63
CA MET A 261 -11.35 0.79 -1.52
C MET A 261 -12.79 0.32 -1.75
N VAL A 262 -13.42 0.77 -2.82
CA VAL A 262 -14.77 0.34 -3.20
C VAL A 262 -14.72 -0.91 -4.05
N TYR A 263 -13.61 -1.13 -4.74
CA TYR A 263 -13.40 -2.29 -5.59
C TYR A 263 -12.30 -3.17 -4.99
N TYR A 264 -12.62 -4.42 -4.79
CA TYR A 264 -11.68 -5.45 -4.37
C TYR A 264 -12.02 -6.76 -5.06
N ASN A 265 -11.01 -7.40 -5.63
CA ASN A 265 -11.17 -8.69 -6.28
C ASN A 265 -10.47 -9.78 -5.46
N GLU A 266 -11.27 -10.55 -4.71
CA GLU A 266 -10.78 -11.65 -3.87
C GLU A 266 -10.05 -12.74 -4.67
N ASP A 267 -10.44 -12.97 -5.93
CA ASP A 267 -9.79 -13.99 -6.77
C ASP A 267 -8.36 -13.59 -7.11
N VAL A 268 -8.11 -12.27 -7.27
CA VAL A 268 -6.75 -11.75 -7.46
C VAL A 268 -5.91 -11.96 -6.21
N ALA A 269 -6.46 -11.60 -5.04
CA ALA A 269 -5.78 -11.82 -3.77
C ALA A 269 -5.48 -13.31 -3.56
N GLY A 270 -6.45 -14.18 -3.79
CA GLY A 270 -6.29 -15.63 -3.70
C GLY A 270 -5.21 -16.15 -4.65
N ALA A 271 -5.20 -15.68 -5.91
CA ALA A 271 -4.21 -16.12 -6.90
C ALA A 271 -2.78 -15.74 -6.49
N VAL A 272 -2.57 -14.52 -5.95
CA VAL A 272 -1.24 -14.08 -5.52
C VAL A 272 -0.80 -14.78 -4.23
N LEU A 273 -1.68 -14.85 -3.21
CA LEU A 273 -1.34 -15.44 -1.91
C LEU A 273 -1.08 -16.95 -1.98
N ASN A 274 -1.73 -17.65 -2.93
CA ASN A 274 -1.50 -19.07 -3.16
C ASN A 274 -0.40 -19.36 -4.20
N ASP A 275 0.24 -18.33 -4.75
CA ASP A 275 1.37 -18.52 -5.67
C ASP A 275 2.60 -19.01 -4.87
N PRO A 276 3.17 -20.18 -5.19
CA PRO A 276 4.37 -20.69 -4.52
C PRO A 276 5.56 -19.71 -4.57
N GLU A 277 5.68 -18.95 -5.67
CA GLU A 277 6.75 -17.97 -5.81
C GLU A 277 6.58 -16.76 -4.89
N TYR A 278 5.33 -16.40 -4.52
CA TYR A 278 5.10 -15.35 -3.52
C TYR A 278 5.73 -15.69 -2.18
N GLY A 279 5.35 -16.84 -1.60
CA GLY A 279 5.89 -17.25 -0.29
C GLY A 279 7.41 -17.39 -0.29
N LYS A 280 7.98 -17.96 -1.35
CA LYS A 280 9.43 -18.06 -1.52
C LYS A 280 10.10 -16.70 -1.63
N ALA A 281 9.57 -15.82 -2.49
CA ALA A 281 10.13 -14.49 -2.71
C ALA A 281 10.15 -13.66 -1.43
N ILE A 282 9.07 -13.71 -0.63
CA ILE A 282 8.99 -12.96 0.61
C ILE A 282 9.96 -13.49 1.67
N LYS A 283 10.15 -14.80 1.76
CA LYS A 283 11.18 -15.39 2.65
C LYS A 283 12.61 -14.97 2.30
N GLU A 284 12.89 -14.75 1.01
CA GLU A 284 14.21 -14.34 0.51
C GLU A 284 14.44 -12.82 0.53
N VAL A 285 13.43 -12.02 0.87
CA VAL A 285 13.52 -10.55 0.84
C VAL A 285 14.37 -9.97 1.95
N TRP A 286 14.42 -10.62 3.11
CA TRP A 286 15.19 -10.10 4.24
C TRP A 286 16.68 -9.94 3.94
N PRO A 287 17.37 -10.93 3.35
CA PRO A 287 18.74 -10.75 2.85
C PRO A 287 18.88 -9.60 1.85
N ALA A 288 17.93 -9.42 0.93
CA ALA A 288 17.97 -8.35 -0.06
C ALA A 288 17.85 -6.95 0.61
N LEU A 289 16.98 -6.79 1.58
CA LEU A 289 16.85 -5.56 2.37
C LEU A 289 18.14 -5.23 3.14
N LYS A 290 18.79 -6.22 3.75
CA LYS A 290 20.08 -6.03 4.43
C LYS A 290 21.23 -5.69 3.48
N ALA A 291 21.17 -6.19 2.26
CA ALA A 291 22.18 -5.90 1.23
C ALA A 291 21.97 -4.55 0.53
N PHE A 292 20.74 -4.03 0.54
CA PHE A 292 20.39 -2.79 -0.14
C PHE A 292 21.11 -1.58 0.48
N ARG A 293 21.72 -0.74 -0.36
CA ARG A 293 22.50 0.44 0.07
C ARG A 293 21.77 1.76 -0.18
N GLY A 294 20.68 1.74 -0.93
CA GLY A 294 19.83 2.92 -1.12
C GLY A 294 19.05 3.28 0.15
N PRO A 295 18.46 4.47 0.21
CA PRO A 295 17.65 4.88 1.34
C PRO A 295 16.36 4.05 1.44
N VAL A 296 16.02 3.64 2.67
CA VAL A 296 14.76 3.00 3.03
C VAL A 296 14.05 3.88 4.06
N ARG A 297 12.86 4.35 3.75
CA ARG A 297 12.06 5.19 4.63
C ARG A 297 10.77 4.46 4.96
N VAL A 298 10.54 4.23 6.24
CA VAL A 298 9.40 3.50 6.77
C VAL A 298 8.51 4.49 7.51
N ILE A 299 7.24 4.60 7.10
CA ILE A 299 6.25 5.49 7.70
C ILE A 299 5.08 4.62 8.16
N ILE A 300 4.85 4.59 9.48
CA ILE A 300 3.76 3.80 10.09
C ILE A 300 2.94 4.65 11.05
N GLY A 301 1.67 4.30 11.21
CA GLY A 301 0.83 4.84 12.27
C GLY A 301 1.02 4.10 13.59
N THR A 302 0.89 4.77 14.74
CA THR A 302 0.96 4.10 16.05
C THR A 302 -0.13 3.08 16.28
N HIS A 303 -1.22 3.17 15.53
CA HIS A 303 -2.40 2.30 15.60
C HIS A 303 -2.60 1.53 14.30
N ASP A 304 -1.52 1.24 13.60
CA ASP A 304 -1.54 0.34 12.45
C ASP A 304 -1.54 -1.10 12.96
N TYR A 305 -2.68 -1.76 12.77
CA TYR A 305 -2.92 -3.13 13.24
C TYR A 305 -3.05 -4.14 12.09
N VAL A 306 -2.92 -3.70 10.84
CA VAL A 306 -3.01 -4.61 9.68
C VAL A 306 -1.91 -5.64 9.70
N ASP A 307 -0.75 -5.24 10.19
CA ASP A 307 0.37 -6.12 10.48
C ASP A 307 0.99 -5.70 11.82
N LEU A 308 1.81 -6.53 12.41
CA LEU A 308 2.57 -6.19 13.61
C LEU A 308 3.72 -5.19 13.35
N GLY A 309 3.59 -4.38 12.29
CA GLY A 309 4.55 -3.37 11.86
C GLY A 309 5.04 -2.47 13.01
N PRO A 310 4.16 -1.85 13.83
CA PRO A 310 4.58 -1.05 14.97
C PRO A 310 5.43 -1.80 16.01
N THR A 311 5.30 -3.12 16.08
CA THR A 311 6.11 -3.98 16.98
C THR A 311 7.48 -4.31 16.39
N PHE A 312 7.54 -4.66 15.11
CA PHE A 312 8.75 -5.19 14.48
C PHE A 312 9.60 -4.11 13.82
N TRP A 313 9.01 -3.11 13.17
CA TRP A 313 9.76 -2.09 12.43
C TRP A 313 10.80 -1.33 13.26
N PRO A 314 10.58 -1.00 14.56
CA PRO A 314 11.63 -0.40 15.38
C PRO A 314 12.91 -1.25 15.47
N LYS A 315 12.78 -2.57 15.38
CA LYS A 315 13.91 -3.51 15.37
C LYS A 315 14.48 -3.74 13.96
N LEU A 316 13.59 -3.91 12.97
CA LEU A 316 13.97 -4.16 11.58
C LEU A 316 14.87 -3.06 10.99
N VAL A 317 14.53 -1.78 11.22
CA VAL A 317 15.31 -0.64 10.69
C VAL A 317 16.73 -0.62 11.23
N THR A 318 17.02 -1.19 12.39
CA THR A 318 18.37 -1.25 12.95
C THR A 318 19.30 -2.19 12.18
N LYS A 319 18.74 -3.08 11.38
CA LYS A 319 19.47 -4.10 10.60
C LYS A 319 19.51 -3.80 9.10
N ILE A 320 18.77 -2.81 8.65
CA ILE A 320 18.74 -2.40 7.24
C ILE A 320 19.60 -1.14 7.08
N PRO A 321 20.66 -1.17 6.27
CA PRO A 321 21.50 0.01 6.03
C PRO A 321 20.67 1.18 5.51
N ASN A 322 20.98 2.40 5.95
CA ASN A 322 20.30 3.63 5.53
C ASN A 322 18.76 3.63 5.72
N ALA A 323 18.24 2.75 6.57
CA ALA A 323 16.83 2.76 6.92
C ALA A 323 16.53 3.76 8.04
N ARG A 324 15.35 4.38 7.95
CA ARG A 324 14.78 5.24 9.00
C ARG A 324 13.32 4.94 9.16
N LEU A 325 12.87 4.91 10.41
CA LEU A 325 11.47 4.76 10.79
C LEU A 325 10.92 6.11 11.25
N GLU A 326 9.76 6.46 10.76
CA GLU A 326 8.94 7.53 11.29
C GLU A 326 7.58 6.97 11.70
N THR A 327 7.22 7.17 12.97
CA THR A 327 5.95 6.72 13.53
C THR A 327 5.06 7.92 13.78
N ILE A 328 3.87 7.93 13.17
CA ILE A 328 2.92 9.04 13.29
C ILE A 328 1.88 8.69 14.36
N PRO A 329 1.77 9.49 15.44
CA PRO A 329 0.81 9.26 16.50
C PRO A 329 -0.63 9.43 16.00
N ASN A 330 -1.58 8.76 16.66
CA ASN A 330 -3.02 8.83 16.36
C ASN A 330 -3.39 8.49 14.90
N ALA A 331 -2.57 7.68 14.23
CA ALA A 331 -2.80 7.24 12.88
C ALA A 331 -2.83 5.71 12.80
N GLY A 332 -3.73 5.19 11.97
CA GLY A 332 -3.82 3.79 11.59
C GLY A 332 -3.01 3.48 10.33
N HIS A 333 -3.45 2.46 9.61
CA HIS A 333 -2.80 1.99 8.38
C HIS A 333 -2.86 3.02 7.23
N SER A 334 -3.99 3.72 7.09
CA SER A 334 -4.19 4.81 6.12
C SER A 334 -3.85 6.16 6.74
N ILE A 335 -2.57 6.36 7.05
CA ILE A 335 -2.04 7.46 7.87
C ILE A 335 -2.50 8.85 7.38
N TRP A 336 -2.55 9.07 6.07
CA TRP A 336 -2.97 10.34 5.45
C TRP A 336 -4.44 10.69 5.68
N MET A 337 -5.25 9.73 6.10
CA MET A 337 -6.66 9.97 6.46
C MET A 337 -6.81 10.48 7.88
N ASP A 338 -5.99 9.98 8.79
CA ASP A 338 -6.02 10.35 10.20
C ASP A 338 -5.23 11.62 10.46
N GLU A 339 -4.00 11.69 9.94
CA GLU A 339 -3.04 12.76 10.18
C GLU A 339 -2.43 13.31 8.87
N PRO A 340 -3.24 13.95 8.00
CA PRO A 340 -2.82 14.33 6.65
C PRO A 340 -1.62 15.30 6.62
N ALA A 341 -1.55 16.24 7.56
CA ALA A 341 -0.47 17.22 7.63
C ALA A 341 0.85 16.58 8.08
N ALA A 342 0.81 15.76 9.13
CA ALA A 342 1.98 15.04 9.63
C ALA A 342 2.48 14.04 8.59
N PHE A 343 1.57 13.32 7.93
CA PHE A 343 1.91 12.40 6.85
C PHE A 343 2.58 13.14 5.67
N ALA A 344 2.02 14.25 5.19
CA ALA A 344 2.60 15.01 4.08
C ALA A 344 4.01 15.52 4.40
N GLN A 345 4.27 15.95 5.64
CA GLN A 345 5.60 16.35 6.09
C GLN A 345 6.58 15.17 6.13
N SER A 346 6.15 14.03 6.65
CA SER A 346 6.92 12.80 6.70
C SER A 346 7.27 12.31 5.28
N LEU A 347 6.28 12.25 4.40
CA LEU A 347 6.47 11.86 3.01
C LEU A 347 7.41 12.82 2.28
N ARG A 348 7.32 14.13 2.53
CA ARG A 348 8.25 15.12 1.95
C ARG A 348 9.70 14.82 2.34
N ARG A 349 9.98 14.61 3.62
CA ARG A 349 11.33 14.23 4.11
C ARG A 349 11.81 12.94 3.46
N ALA A 350 10.95 11.94 3.42
CA ALA A 350 11.27 10.65 2.79
C ALA A 350 11.62 10.82 1.30
N LEU A 351 10.88 11.62 0.56
CA LEU A 351 11.11 11.90 -0.86
C LEU A 351 12.43 12.69 -1.08
N GLU A 352 12.68 13.71 -0.28
CA GLU A 352 13.95 14.47 -0.34
C GLU A 352 15.16 13.56 -0.18
N GLU A 353 15.10 12.63 0.75
CA GLU A 353 16.18 11.70 1.05
C GLU A 353 16.31 10.56 0.02
N THR A 354 15.19 10.11 -0.58
CA THR A 354 15.22 9.02 -1.57
C THR A 354 15.47 9.47 -2.99
N THR A 355 15.18 10.74 -3.32
CA THR A 355 15.41 11.31 -4.66
C THR A 355 16.71 12.14 -4.75
N GLY A 356 17.49 12.20 -3.68
CA GLY A 356 18.78 12.91 -3.66
C GLY A 356 18.67 14.44 -3.59
N ARG A 357 17.48 14.96 -3.29
CA ARG A 357 17.27 16.39 -3.01
C ARG A 357 17.65 16.73 -1.56
N SER A 358 18.87 16.46 -1.14
CA SER A 358 19.43 17.13 0.01
C SER A 358 19.49 18.63 -0.29
N LYS A 359 19.02 19.46 0.64
CA LYS A 359 19.06 20.92 0.54
C LYS A 359 20.40 21.37 0.00
N SER A 360 20.47 21.78 -1.27
CA SER A 360 21.47 22.76 -1.64
C SER A 360 21.13 24.00 -0.82
N ASN A 361 21.98 24.29 0.15
CA ASN A 361 21.96 25.52 0.94
C ASN A 361 21.91 26.75 0.04
#